data_66a8e89536816e065361d7b424c8987b
#
_entry.id   66a8e89536816e065361d7b424c8987b
#
_cell.length_a   1.000
_cell.length_b   1.000
_cell.length_c   1.000
_cell.angle_alpha   90.00
_cell.angle_beta   90.00
_cell.angle_gamma   90.00
#
_symmetry.space_group_name_H-M   'P 1'
#
loop_
_entity.id
_entity.type
_entity.pdbx_description
1 polymer ?
#
loop_
_entity_poly.entity_id
_entity_poly.type
_entity_poly.pdbx_seq_one_letter_code
_entity_poly.pdbx_strand_id
1 'polypeptide(L)'
;MKAVTFEGPFQVAVKDVPEPRVEQPTDVVIKVTTAAICGSDLHVYNGRMPFPLTGWVLGHEYTGVVQEVGEAVTNLRPGDRVVGAFVASCGGCFFCRKGWPSQCTSQQILGFGMAPGAQAEYMRVPFGHFTLEKVPEGVPDEKAIFVGDILATGYFACELGGIQPGDVVVVVGCGPVGLFAQMTARLFGPAAVIAIDSVPERLEMARRLGSIAVDMGRQDPLSAVREHTEGRGADVVIEAVGHQESIRSCFSYVRGGGSIAVVGVYSEPEFPFPLFQAFLRDVSFRTGICPSKNYMARLLGLIAEGRLDPSVIVTHVLPLTEAPRGYEMFAQRREGCIKVLLKP
;
A
#
# COMPACT_ATOMS: atom_id res chain seq x y z
N MET A 1 6.33 -25.92 6.17
CA MET A 1 5.37 -25.17 5.37
C MET A 1 6.07 -24.56 4.14
N LYS A 2 5.32 -24.30 3.06
CA LYS A 2 5.83 -23.58 1.89
C LYS A 2 5.83 -22.08 2.13
N ALA A 3 6.91 -21.39 1.68
CA ALA A 3 7.00 -19.93 1.75
C ALA A 3 7.85 -19.38 0.60
N VAL A 4 7.58 -18.14 0.21
CA VAL A 4 8.39 -17.38 -0.75
C VAL A 4 9.55 -16.74 0.00
N THR A 5 10.77 -17.09 -0.35
CA THR A 5 11.99 -16.59 0.27
C THR A 5 12.80 -15.74 -0.69
N PHE A 6 13.41 -14.68 -0.15
CA PHE A 6 14.40 -13.88 -0.88
C PHE A 6 15.72 -14.66 -0.99
N GLU A 7 16.26 -14.79 -2.20
CA GLU A 7 17.50 -15.54 -2.46
C GLU A 7 18.66 -14.64 -2.90
N GLY A 8 18.34 -13.38 -3.21
CA GLY A 8 19.26 -12.37 -3.70
C GLY A 8 18.56 -11.44 -4.69
N PRO A 9 19.25 -10.39 -5.17
CA PRO A 9 18.68 -9.49 -6.16
C PRO A 9 18.15 -10.23 -7.39
N PHE A 10 16.89 -9.95 -7.75
CA PHE A 10 16.12 -10.58 -8.83
C PHE A 10 15.87 -12.07 -8.66
N GLN A 11 16.00 -12.59 -7.43
CA GLN A 11 15.80 -14.00 -7.14
C GLN A 11 14.91 -14.19 -5.91
N VAL A 12 13.79 -14.86 -6.11
CA VAL A 12 12.93 -15.42 -5.06
C VAL A 12 12.65 -16.88 -5.36
N ALA A 13 12.47 -17.67 -4.33
CA ALA A 13 12.16 -19.10 -4.46
C ALA A 13 11.05 -19.50 -3.49
N VAL A 14 10.32 -20.57 -3.84
CA VAL A 14 9.39 -21.20 -2.91
C VAL A 14 10.11 -22.36 -2.24
N LYS A 15 10.26 -22.30 -0.92
CA LYS A 15 11.01 -23.28 -0.12
C LYS A 15 10.17 -23.81 1.03
N ASP A 16 10.60 -24.96 1.53
CA ASP A 16 10.10 -25.48 2.82
C ASP A 16 10.83 -24.77 3.96
N VAL A 17 10.07 -24.13 4.84
CA VAL A 17 10.56 -23.46 6.03
C VAL A 17 9.83 -24.00 7.28
N PRO A 18 10.38 -23.84 8.49
CA PRO A 18 9.67 -24.21 9.72
C PRO A 18 8.30 -23.55 9.82
N GLU A 19 7.31 -24.25 10.36
CA GLU A 19 6.02 -23.65 10.67
C GLU A 19 6.15 -22.68 11.86
N PRO A 20 5.46 -21.51 11.79
CA PRO A 20 5.47 -20.58 12.90
C PRO A 20 4.64 -21.10 14.06
N ARG A 21 4.96 -20.62 15.27
CA ARG A 21 4.22 -20.87 16.50
C ARG A 21 4.03 -19.58 17.28
N VAL A 22 3.15 -19.57 18.25
CA VAL A 22 3.06 -18.49 19.24
C VAL A 22 4.36 -18.43 20.05
N GLU A 23 5.01 -17.27 20.06
CA GLU A 23 6.26 -17.01 20.78
C GLU A 23 6.05 -16.05 21.94
N GLN A 24 5.11 -15.13 21.81
CA GLN A 24 4.75 -14.12 22.79
C GLN A 24 3.25 -14.21 23.13
N PRO A 25 2.86 -13.81 24.35
CA PRO A 25 1.45 -13.87 24.78
C PRO A 25 0.48 -13.09 23.87
N THR A 26 0.97 -12.13 23.11
CA THR A 26 0.15 -11.29 22.22
C THR A 26 0.19 -11.69 20.74
N ASP A 27 0.89 -12.78 20.42
CA ASP A 27 1.01 -13.27 19.05
C ASP A 27 -0.27 -14.01 18.60
N VAL A 28 -0.45 -14.03 17.29
CA VAL A 28 -1.46 -14.86 16.64
C VAL A 28 -0.79 -15.61 15.47
N VAL A 29 -1.04 -16.90 15.36
CA VAL A 29 -0.69 -17.69 14.17
C VAL A 29 -1.90 -17.82 13.30
N ILE A 30 -1.75 -17.49 12.01
CA ILE A 30 -2.81 -17.61 11.01
C ILE A 30 -2.40 -18.60 9.91
N LYS A 31 -3.38 -19.31 9.36
CA LYS A 31 -3.28 -19.93 8.06
C LYS A 31 -3.58 -18.87 7.01
N VAL A 32 -2.62 -18.55 6.16
CA VAL A 32 -2.80 -17.54 5.12
C VAL A 32 -3.73 -18.09 4.04
N THR A 33 -4.73 -17.31 3.65
CA THR A 33 -5.68 -17.67 2.59
C THR A 33 -5.42 -16.89 1.30
N THR A 34 -4.85 -15.69 1.44
CA THR A 34 -4.42 -14.86 0.31
C THR A 34 -3.27 -13.99 0.77
N ALA A 35 -2.20 -13.97 -0.02
CA ALA A 35 -1.13 -12.99 0.07
C ALA A 35 -1.07 -12.17 -1.23
N ALA A 36 -0.28 -11.09 -1.25
CA ALA A 36 -0.10 -10.31 -2.46
C ALA A 36 1.37 -9.88 -2.64
N ILE A 37 1.74 -9.53 -3.88
CA ILE A 37 3.01 -8.89 -4.18
C ILE A 37 2.78 -7.38 -4.23
N CYS A 38 3.53 -6.64 -3.40
CA CYS A 38 3.48 -5.18 -3.32
C CYS A 38 4.62 -4.51 -4.11
N GLY A 39 4.42 -3.24 -4.48
CA GLY A 39 5.49 -2.43 -5.09
C GLY A 39 6.71 -2.30 -4.18
N SER A 40 6.54 -2.26 -2.86
CA SER A 40 7.63 -2.22 -1.89
C SER A 40 8.43 -3.52 -1.82
N ASP A 41 7.82 -4.70 -2.07
CA ASP A 41 8.54 -5.96 -2.20
C ASP A 41 9.55 -5.92 -3.37
N LEU A 42 9.27 -5.12 -4.41
CA LEU A 42 10.20 -4.93 -5.53
C LEU A 42 11.46 -4.15 -5.14
N HIS A 43 11.43 -3.31 -4.10
CA HIS A 43 12.67 -2.69 -3.60
C HIS A 43 13.63 -3.72 -3.03
N VAL A 44 13.09 -4.73 -2.33
CA VAL A 44 13.85 -5.91 -1.85
C VAL A 44 14.30 -6.76 -3.04
N TYR A 45 13.36 -7.16 -3.89
CA TYR A 45 13.62 -7.99 -5.08
C TYR A 45 14.71 -7.40 -5.98
N ASN A 46 14.69 -6.09 -6.20
CA ASN A 46 15.68 -5.39 -7.02
C ASN A 46 17.01 -5.10 -6.30
N GLY A 47 17.18 -5.52 -5.04
CA GLY A 47 18.39 -5.28 -4.26
C GLY A 47 18.61 -3.81 -3.87
N ARG A 48 17.54 -2.99 -3.84
CA ARG A 48 17.61 -1.55 -3.48
C ARG A 48 17.54 -1.32 -1.97
N MET A 49 17.19 -2.34 -1.19
CA MET A 49 17.19 -2.29 0.27
C MET A 49 18.25 -3.23 0.84
N PRO A 50 18.95 -2.86 1.93
CA PRO A 50 20.03 -3.67 2.50
C PRO A 50 19.55 -4.93 3.24
N PHE A 51 18.26 -5.17 3.30
CA PHE A 51 17.60 -6.34 3.87
C PHE A 51 16.33 -6.67 3.07
N PRO A 52 15.76 -7.86 3.23
CA PRO A 52 16.12 -8.92 4.18
C PRO A 52 17.36 -9.71 3.74
N LEU A 53 17.83 -10.56 4.67
CA LEU A 53 18.88 -11.54 4.38
C LEU A 53 18.33 -12.68 3.50
N THR A 54 19.20 -13.35 2.77
CA THR A 54 18.87 -14.57 2.00
C THR A 54 18.14 -15.59 2.88
N GLY A 55 17.08 -16.19 2.34
CA GLY A 55 16.21 -17.14 3.05
C GLY A 55 15.08 -16.48 3.84
N TRP A 56 14.98 -15.13 3.85
CA TRP A 56 13.90 -14.42 4.55
C TRP A 56 12.56 -14.56 3.82
N VAL A 57 11.49 -14.84 4.57
CA VAL A 57 10.12 -14.92 4.02
C VAL A 57 9.58 -13.53 3.71
N LEU A 58 9.13 -13.32 2.48
CA LEU A 58 8.65 -12.05 1.96
C LEU A 58 7.14 -11.82 2.17
N GLY A 59 6.69 -10.60 1.86
CA GLY A 59 5.28 -10.20 1.79
C GLY A 59 4.73 -9.62 3.09
N HIS A 60 3.78 -8.69 2.95
CA HIS A 60 3.20 -7.94 4.08
C HIS A 60 1.72 -7.60 3.86
N GLU A 61 1.14 -8.03 2.74
CA GLU A 61 -0.30 -7.94 2.47
C GLU A 61 -0.90 -9.35 2.56
N TYR A 62 -1.88 -9.54 3.44
CA TYR A 62 -2.40 -10.87 3.71
C TYR A 62 -3.81 -10.87 4.33
N THR A 63 -4.53 -11.95 4.04
CA THR A 63 -5.69 -12.42 4.80
C THR A 63 -5.45 -13.83 5.27
N GLY A 64 -6.17 -14.26 6.27
CA GLY A 64 -6.05 -15.64 6.77
C GLY A 64 -7.12 -16.03 7.78
N VAL A 65 -6.99 -17.24 8.28
CA VAL A 65 -7.82 -17.79 9.34
C VAL A 65 -6.95 -18.05 10.56
N VAL A 66 -7.37 -17.54 11.71
CA VAL A 66 -6.68 -17.74 12.98
C VAL A 66 -6.59 -19.23 13.30
N GLN A 67 -5.39 -19.72 13.60
CA GLN A 67 -5.13 -21.11 14.01
C GLN A 67 -4.83 -21.19 15.50
N GLU A 68 -3.99 -20.29 16.00
CA GLU A 68 -3.54 -20.28 17.39
C GLU A 68 -3.43 -18.83 17.88
N VAL A 69 -3.73 -18.59 19.13
CA VAL A 69 -3.62 -17.29 19.79
C VAL A 69 -2.81 -17.40 21.07
N GLY A 70 -2.01 -16.39 21.36
CA GLY A 70 -1.32 -16.26 22.64
C GLY A 70 -2.31 -15.93 23.78
N GLU A 71 -1.93 -16.22 25.01
CA GLU A 71 -2.80 -16.12 26.19
C GLU A 71 -3.34 -14.71 26.48
N ALA A 72 -2.66 -13.67 26.03
CA ALA A 72 -3.09 -12.28 26.18
C ALA A 72 -4.04 -11.80 25.04
N VAL A 73 -4.30 -12.63 24.04
CA VAL A 73 -5.21 -12.29 22.93
C VAL A 73 -6.64 -12.66 23.32
N THR A 74 -7.49 -11.67 23.56
CA THR A 74 -8.88 -11.87 24.03
C THR A 74 -9.95 -11.56 22.99
N ASN A 75 -9.58 -10.87 21.91
CA ASN A 75 -10.49 -10.37 20.87
C ASN A 75 -10.54 -11.26 19.62
N LEU A 76 -9.67 -12.25 19.52
CA LEU A 76 -9.58 -13.21 18.42
C LEU A 76 -9.62 -14.64 18.96
N ARG A 77 -10.09 -15.58 18.13
CA ARG A 77 -10.12 -17.01 18.43
C ARG A 77 -9.85 -17.84 17.18
N PRO A 78 -9.40 -19.09 17.31
CA PRO A 78 -9.29 -20.01 16.17
C PRO A 78 -10.56 -20.07 15.35
N GLY A 79 -10.42 -20.02 14.01
CA GLY A 79 -11.50 -19.96 13.04
C GLY A 79 -11.92 -18.55 12.62
N ASP A 80 -11.53 -17.48 13.32
CA ASP A 80 -11.81 -16.11 12.87
C ASP A 80 -11.07 -15.81 11.55
N ARG A 81 -11.78 -15.24 10.57
CA ARG A 81 -11.17 -14.68 9.36
C ARG A 81 -10.63 -13.30 9.65
N VAL A 82 -9.39 -13.05 9.25
CA VAL A 82 -8.68 -11.82 9.59
C VAL A 82 -7.89 -11.27 8.41
N VAL A 83 -7.67 -9.96 8.45
CA VAL A 83 -6.70 -9.22 7.62
C VAL A 83 -5.76 -8.48 8.57
N GLY A 84 -4.50 -8.30 8.21
CA GLY A 84 -3.53 -7.65 9.08
C GLY A 84 -2.89 -6.40 8.49
N ALA A 85 -2.52 -5.47 9.37
CA ALA A 85 -1.69 -4.32 9.01
C ALA A 85 -0.27 -4.78 8.66
N PHE A 86 0.35 -4.12 7.67
CA PHE A 86 1.73 -4.42 7.25
C PHE A 86 2.78 -4.07 8.31
N VAL A 87 2.44 -3.18 9.25
CA VAL A 87 3.24 -2.87 10.44
C VAL A 87 2.55 -3.47 11.66
N ALA A 88 3.16 -4.49 12.26
CA ALA A 88 2.72 -5.01 13.54
C ALA A 88 3.08 -4.02 14.65
N SER A 89 2.11 -3.69 15.51
CA SER A 89 2.21 -2.62 16.51
C SER A 89 1.59 -3.02 17.82
N CYS A 90 2.16 -2.54 18.96
CA CYS A 90 1.75 -3.00 20.28
C CYS A 90 0.40 -2.48 20.80
N GLY A 91 -0.19 -1.45 20.18
CA GLY A 91 -1.46 -0.83 20.59
C GLY A 91 -1.39 0.02 21.87
N GLY A 92 -0.37 -0.17 22.73
CA GLY A 92 -0.31 0.41 24.08
C GLY A 92 0.68 1.55 24.28
N CYS A 93 1.68 1.76 23.43
CA CYS A 93 2.68 2.81 23.58
C CYS A 93 2.12 4.21 23.29
N PHE A 94 2.92 5.24 23.56
CA PHE A 94 2.54 6.64 23.31
C PHE A 94 2.06 6.85 21.87
N PHE A 95 2.82 6.37 20.89
CA PHE A 95 2.49 6.56 19.47
C PHE A 95 1.20 5.85 19.08
N CYS A 96 1.03 4.58 19.46
CA CYS A 96 -0.20 3.82 19.17
C CYS A 96 -1.44 4.52 19.74
N ARG A 97 -1.37 4.98 21.00
CA ARG A 97 -2.48 5.69 21.66
C ARG A 97 -2.77 7.07 21.05
N LYS A 98 -1.78 7.68 20.37
CA LYS A 98 -1.94 8.94 19.63
C LYS A 98 -2.38 8.74 18.19
N GLY A 99 -2.67 7.50 17.77
CA GLY A 99 -3.07 7.21 16.39
C GLY A 99 -1.92 7.09 15.39
N TRP A 100 -0.70 6.83 15.87
CA TRP A 100 0.49 6.64 15.04
C TRP A 100 1.08 5.23 15.20
N PRO A 101 0.31 4.15 14.95
CA PRO A 101 0.81 2.78 15.10
C PRO A 101 2.02 2.49 14.20
N SER A 102 2.13 3.16 13.04
CA SER A 102 3.33 3.08 12.18
C SER A 102 4.61 3.62 12.83
N GLN A 103 4.52 4.32 13.96
CA GLN A 103 5.64 4.82 14.76
C GLN A 103 5.76 4.10 16.11
N CYS A 104 5.14 2.93 16.25
CA CYS A 104 5.19 2.15 17.47
C CYS A 104 6.64 1.87 17.89
N THR A 105 6.96 2.05 19.20
CA THR A 105 8.31 1.78 19.70
C THR A 105 8.74 0.33 19.60
N SER A 106 7.78 -0.59 19.45
CA SER A 106 8.00 -2.03 19.27
C SER A 106 7.51 -2.51 17.90
N GLN A 107 7.44 -1.61 16.90
CA GLN A 107 6.96 -1.97 15.58
C GLN A 107 7.80 -3.07 14.93
N GLN A 108 7.14 -3.92 14.16
CA GLN A 108 7.76 -4.90 13.29
C GLN A 108 7.14 -4.81 11.90
N ILE A 109 7.95 -4.43 10.91
CA ILE A 109 7.51 -4.42 9.51
C ILE A 109 7.64 -5.85 8.98
N LEU A 110 6.50 -6.40 8.55
CA LEU A 110 6.42 -7.78 8.07
C LEU A 110 7.10 -7.94 6.71
N GLY A 111 7.86 -9.00 6.51
CA GLY A 111 8.53 -9.29 5.22
C GLY A 111 9.78 -8.46 4.90
N PHE A 112 10.15 -7.49 5.78
CA PHE A 112 11.27 -6.56 5.58
C PHE A 112 12.41 -6.73 6.59
N GLY A 113 12.69 -7.94 7.04
CA GLY A 113 13.82 -8.23 7.92
C GLY A 113 13.56 -8.00 9.41
N MET A 114 12.41 -7.49 9.83
CA MET A 114 12.04 -7.32 11.24
C MET A 114 11.18 -8.47 11.75
N ALA A 115 10.23 -8.95 10.93
CA ALA A 115 9.47 -10.18 11.16
C ALA A 115 9.26 -10.91 9.83
N PRO A 116 9.17 -12.25 9.82
CA PRO A 116 8.87 -13.03 8.63
C PRO A 116 7.57 -12.56 7.97
N GLY A 117 7.53 -12.65 6.64
CA GLY A 117 6.42 -12.15 5.85
C GLY A 117 5.27 -13.13 5.68
N ALA A 118 4.32 -12.72 4.86
CA ALA A 118 3.02 -13.34 4.67
C ALA A 118 2.89 -14.20 3.40
N GLN A 119 3.89 -14.20 2.52
CA GLN A 119 3.85 -15.03 1.31
C GLN A 119 4.24 -16.48 1.66
N ALA A 120 3.40 -17.12 2.49
CA ALA A 120 3.59 -18.44 3.06
C ALA A 120 2.24 -19.10 3.36
N GLU A 121 2.22 -20.41 3.64
CA GLU A 121 1.01 -21.13 4.06
C GLU A 121 0.53 -20.70 5.45
N TYR A 122 1.46 -20.38 6.35
CA TYR A 122 1.18 -19.89 7.71
C TYR A 122 2.10 -18.73 8.05
N MET A 123 1.65 -17.86 8.94
CA MET A 123 2.49 -16.81 9.49
C MET A 123 2.19 -16.53 10.96
N ARG A 124 3.19 -16.10 11.71
CA ARG A 124 3.04 -15.50 13.04
C ARG A 124 2.87 -13.99 12.88
N VAL A 125 1.83 -13.45 13.49
CA VAL A 125 1.54 -12.03 13.53
C VAL A 125 1.87 -11.51 14.92
N PRO A 126 2.96 -10.75 15.09
CA PRO A 126 3.27 -10.11 16.35
C PRO A 126 2.17 -9.10 16.75
N PHE A 127 1.89 -9.00 18.05
CA PHE A 127 0.81 -8.13 18.56
C PHE A 127 -0.52 -8.35 17.84
N GLY A 128 -0.85 -9.60 17.55
CA GLY A 128 -2.01 -9.96 16.72
C GLY A 128 -3.33 -9.39 17.24
N HIS A 129 -3.47 -9.24 18.58
CA HIS A 129 -4.63 -8.60 19.20
C HIS A 129 -4.90 -7.17 18.71
N PHE A 130 -3.88 -6.44 18.28
CA PHE A 130 -3.98 -5.08 17.74
C PHE A 130 -3.75 -5.04 16.22
N THR A 131 -2.78 -5.81 15.72
CA THR A 131 -2.37 -5.79 14.30
C THR A 131 -3.45 -6.31 13.36
N LEU A 132 -4.24 -7.29 13.82
CA LEU A 132 -5.29 -7.93 13.04
C LEU A 132 -6.64 -7.23 13.18
N GLU A 133 -7.48 -7.37 12.14
CA GLU A 133 -8.89 -6.98 12.12
C GLU A 133 -9.71 -8.13 11.58
N LYS A 134 -10.90 -8.37 12.17
CA LYS A 134 -11.82 -9.39 11.65
C LYS A 134 -12.41 -8.96 10.32
N VAL A 135 -12.39 -9.85 9.35
CA VAL A 135 -13.04 -9.62 8.06
C VAL A 135 -14.55 -9.86 8.22
N PRO A 136 -15.41 -8.87 7.88
CA PRO A 136 -16.85 -9.05 7.94
C PRO A 136 -17.33 -10.21 7.08
N GLU A 137 -18.42 -10.84 7.50
CA GLU A 137 -19.09 -11.88 6.72
C GLU A 137 -19.50 -11.31 5.34
N GLY A 138 -19.34 -12.11 4.28
CA GLY A 138 -19.66 -11.69 2.91
C GLY A 138 -18.58 -10.86 2.22
N VAL A 139 -17.54 -10.37 2.91
CA VAL A 139 -16.39 -9.70 2.27
C VAL A 139 -15.36 -10.76 1.85
N PRO A 140 -15.07 -10.92 0.55
CA PRO A 140 -14.09 -11.90 0.08
C PRO A 140 -12.65 -11.42 0.36
N ASP A 141 -11.73 -12.38 0.47
CA ASP A 141 -10.32 -12.12 0.80
C ASP A 141 -9.65 -11.22 -0.23
N GLU A 142 -10.01 -11.37 -1.52
CA GLU A 142 -9.49 -10.58 -2.64
C GLU A 142 -9.85 -9.09 -2.56
N LYS A 143 -10.85 -8.74 -1.75
CA LYS A 143 -11.20 -7.35 -1.42
C LYS A 143 -10.61 -6.92 -0.08
N ALA A 144 -10.70 -7.80 0.93
CA ALA A 144 -10.23 -7.49 2.29
C ALA A 144 -8.72 -7.26 2.37
N ILE A 145 -7.91 -8.00 1.60
CA ILE A 145 -6.45 -8.00 1.68
C ILE A 145 -5.83 -6.60 1.60
N PHE A 146 -6.43 -5.70 0.84
CA PHE A 146 -5.86 -4.39 0.56
C PHE A 146 -6.01 -3.38 1.69
N VAL A 147 -6.90 -3.62 2.65
CA VAL A 147 -7.10 -2.69 3.77
C VAL A 147 -5.93 -2.68 4.76
N GLY A 148 -5.11 -3.74 4.74
CA GLY A 148 -3.92 -3.85 5.60
C GLY A 148 -2.75 -2.97 5.14
N ASP A 149 -2.73 -2.55 3.87
CA ASP A 149 -1.63 -1.79 3.28
C ASP A 149 -2.12 -0.79 2.22
N ILE A 150 -2.15 -1.19 0.94
CA ILE A 150 -2.17 -0.24 -0.19
C ILE A 150 -3.50 0.52 -0.33
N LEU A 151 -4.66 -0.06 0.01
CA LEU A 151 -5.92 0.68 0.01
C LEU A 151 -5.94 1.70 1.16
N ALA A 152 -5.45 1.31 2.35
CA ALA A 152 -5.28 2.21 3.47
C ALA A 152 -4.28 3.33 3.13
N THR A 153 -3.19 3.01 2.43
CA THR A 153 -2.18 3.98 1.98
C THR A 153 -2.76 4.98 0.98
N GLY A 154 -3.59 4.52 0.03
CA GLY A 154 -4.31 5.41 -0.88
C GLY A 154 -5.26 6.35 -0.16
N TYR A 155 -6.03 5.84 0.81
CA TYR A 155 -6.93 6.65 1.65
C TYR A 155 -6.13 7.65 2.52
N PHE A 156 -5.06 7.19 3.16
CA PHE A 156 -4.15 8.03 3.95
C PHE A 156 -3.55 9.16 3.11
N ALA A 157 -3.17 8.91 1.85
CA ALA A 157 -2.64 9.94 0.96
C ALA A 157 -3.66 11.07 0.74
N CYS A 158 -4.95 10.74 0.64
CA CYS A 158 -6.03 11.71 0.50
C CYS A 158 -6.21 12.57 1.77
N GLU A 159 -6.20 11.94 2.95
CA GLU A 159 -6.24 12.66 4.24
C GLU A 159 -4.98 13.51 4.44
N LEU A 160 -3.80 12.97 4.12
CA LEU A 160 -2.51 13.65 4.23
C LEU A 160 -2.48 14.90 3.33
N GLY A 161 -3.03 14.79 2.11
CA GLY A 161 -3.20 15.90 1.18
C GLY A 161 -4.24 16.93 1.63
N GLY A 162 -5.17 16.54 2.49
CA GLY A 162 -6.23 17.40 3.00
C GLY A 162 -7.30 17.72 1.95
N ILE A 163 -7.64 16.75 1.08
CA ILE A 163 -8.63 16.92 0.01
C ILE A 163 -9.94 17.45 0.58
N GLN A 164 -10.48 18.49 -0.05
CA GLN A 164 -11.77 19.09 0.25
C GLN A 164 -12.75 18.89 -0.91
N PRO A 165 -14.08 18.93 -0.65
CA PRO A 165 -15.06 18.93 -1.73
C PRO A 165 -14.81 20.08 -2.72
N GLY A 166 -14.81 19.74 -4.01
CA GLY A 166 -14.55 20.69 -5.08
C GLY A 166 -13.09 20.85 -5.50
N ASP A 167 -12.13 20.26 -4.80
CA ASP A 167 -10.71 20.28 -5.17
C ASP A 167 -10.44 19.55 -6.49
N VAL A 168 -9.42 20.01 -7.21
CA VAL A 168 -8.80 19.24 -8.30
C VAL A 168 -7.57 18.54 -7.73
N VAL A 169 -7.60 17.20 -7.81
CA VAL A 169 -6.55 16.32 -7.26
C VAL A 169 -5.73 15.74 -8.41
N VAL A 170 -4.41 15.86 -8.32
CA VAL A 170 -3.47 15.17 -9.22
C VAL A 170 -2.85 13.98 -8.49
N VAL A 171 -2.86 12.80 -9.12
CA VAL A 171 -2.14 11.62 -8.64
C VAL A 171 -1.01 11.29 -9.61
N VAL A 172 0.22 11.39 -9.14
CA VAL A 172 1.43 11.05 -9.89
C VAL A 172 1.78 9.59 -9.62
N GLY A 173 1.72 8.77 -10.66
CA GLY A 173 1.84 7.33 -10.60
C GLY A 173 0.49 6.61 -10.48
N CYS A 174 0.19 5.73 -11.45
CA CYS A 174 -0.98 4.85 -11.46
C CYS A 174 -0.61 3.40 -11.13
N GLY A 175 0.40 3.19 -10.27
CA GLY A 175 0.63 1.91 -9.63
C GLY A 175 -0.51 1.56 -8.66
N PRO A 176 -0.50 0.39 -8.00
CA PRO A 176 -1.58 -0.04 -7.11
C PRO A 176 -1.97 1.00 -6.06
N VAL A 177 -1.00 1.64 -5.39
CA VAL A 177 -1.27 2.71 -4.41
C VAL A 177 -1.90 3.93 -5.06
N GLY A 178 -1.38 4.37 -6.22
CA GLY A 178 -1.94 5.53 -6.94
C GLY A 178 -3.35 5.28 -7.46
N LEU A 179 -3.66 4.07 -7.94
CA LEU A 179 -5.03 3.68 -8.32
C LEU A 179 -5.97 3.69 -7.12
N PHE A 180 -5.52 3.23 -5.95
CA PHE A 180 -6.32 3.33 -4.74
C PHE A 180 -6.42 4.76 -4.19
N ALA A 181 -5.40 5.60 -4.35
CA ALA A 181 -5.53 7.03 -4.05
C ALA A 181 -6.61 7.68 -4.92
N GLN A 182 -6.66 7.36 -6.22
CA GLN A 182 -7.73 7.83 -7.13
C GLN A 182 -9.11 7.32 -6.71
N MET A 183 -9.22 6.03 -6.38
CA MET A 183 -10.47 5.42 -5.92
C MET A 183 -10.97 6.09 -4.63
N THR A 184 -10.11 6.23 -3.64
CA THR A 184 -10.45 6.76 -2.32
C THR A 184 -10.62 8.27 -2.31
N ALA A 185 -9.94 9.04 -3.17
CA ALA A 185 -10.13 10.47 -3.32
C ALA A 185 -11.61 10.84 -3.56
N ARG A 186 -12.34 10.00 -4.28
CA ARG A 186 -13.78 10.22 -4.56
C ARG A 186 -14.65 10.25 -3.32
N LEU A 187 -14.21 9.62 -2.22
CA LEU A 187 -14.91 9.68 -0.93
C LEU A 187 -14.85 11.08 -0.29
N PHE A 188 -13.92 11.94 -0.75
CA PHE A 188 -13.73 13.30 -0.28
C PHE A 188 -14.42 14.36 -1.15
N GLY A 189 -15.05 13.96 -2.29
CA GLY A 189 -15.82 14.84 -3.15
C GLY A 189 -15.02 15.82 -4.00
N PRO A 190 -13.86 15.44 -4.59
CA PRO A 190 -13.13 16.33 -5.48
C PRO A 190 -13.94 16.65 -6.75
N ALA A 191 -13.70 17.82 -7.35
CA ALA A 191 -14.27 18.19 -8.63
C ALA A 191 -13.69 17.33 -9.77
N ALA A 192 -12.40 17.02 -9.68
CA ALA A 192 -11.72 16.15 -10.66
C ALA A 192 -10.55 15.42 -10.01
N VAL A 193 -10.23 14.23 -10.55
CA VAL A 193 -9.00 13.49 -10.27
C VAL A 193 -8.24 13.31 -11.58
N ILE A 194 -7.04 13.84 -11.66
CA ILE A 194 -6.12 13.74 -12.80
C ILE A 194 -5.05 12.71 -12.44
N ALA A 195 -4.89 11.69 -13.27
CA ALA A 195 -3.97 10.58 -13.05
C ALA A 195 -2.84 10.60 -14.09
N ILE A 196 -1.59 10.71 -13.65
CA ILE A 196 -0.42 10.84 -14.53
C ILE A 196 0.41 9.56 -14.45
N ASP A 197 0.65 8.91 -15.57
CA ASP A 197 1.53 7.73 -15.71
C ASP A 197 2.03 7.64 -17.16
N SER A 198 2.87 6.64 -17.45
CA SER A 198 3.34 6.28 -18.80
C SER A 198 2.93 4.88 -19.24
N VAL A 199 2.30 4.09 -18.35
CA VAL A 199 1.93 2.69 -18.61
C VAL A 199 0.48 2.62 -19.09
N PRO A 200 0.23 2.17 -20.34
CA PRO A 200 -1.09 2.20 -20.96
C PRO A 200 -2.17 1.46 -20.14
N GLU A 201 -1.87 0.28 -19.63
CA GLU A 201 -2.79 -0.54 -18.86
C GLU A 201 -3.20 0.13 -17.55
N ARG A 202 -2.28 0.82 -16.90
CA ARG A 202 -2.52 1.59 -15.67
C ARG A 202 -3.37 2.82 -15.95
N LEU A 203 -3.11 3.52 -17.05
CA LEU A 203 -3.90 4.67 -17.49
C LEU A 203 -5.31 4.24 -17.87
N GLU A 204 -5.48 3.07 -18.49
CA GLU A 204 -6.81 2.51 -18.78
C GLU A 204 -7.57 2.20 -17.47
N MET A 205 -6.91 1.62 -16.48
CA MET A 205 -7.52 1.40 -15.16
C MET A 205 -7.89 2.73 -14.50
N ALA A 206 -7.04 3.75 -14.59
CA ALA A 206 -7.35 5.09 -14.08
C ALA A 206 -8.63 5.68 -14.72
N ARG A 207 -8.81 5.51 -16.04
CA ARG A 207 -10.07 5.91 -16.74
C ARG A 207 -11.27 5.14 -16.23
N ARG A 208 -11.16 3.82 -16.03
CA ARG A 208 -12.24 2.99 -15.45
C ARG A 208 -12.62 3.43 -14.05
N LEU A 209 -11.67 3.91 -13.27
CA LEU A 209 -11.92 4.54 -11.97
C LEU A 209 -12.50 5.96 -12.11
N GLY A 210 -12.69 6.45 -13.36
CA GLY A 210 -13.26 7.75 -13.69
C GLY A 210 -12.27 8.92 -13.58
N SER A 211 -10.97 8.68 -13.52
CA SER A 211 -9.95 9.72 -13.51
C SER A 211 -9.65 10.23 -14.92
N ILE A 212 -9.21 11.48 -15.02
CA ILE A 212 -8.65 12.06 -16.24
C ILE A 212 -7.23 11.52 -16.38
N ALA A 213 -7.04 10.56 -17.29
CA ALA A 213 -5.75 9.90 -17.46
C ALA A 213 -4.85 10.68 -18.42
N VAL A 214 -3.69 11.06 -17.95
CA VAL A 214 -2.65 11.81 -18.66
C VAL A 214 -1.46 10.90 -18.93
N ASP A 215 -1.22 10.59 -20.21
CA ASP A 215 -0.05 9.83 -20.66
C ASP A 215 1.13 10.78 -20.83
N MET A 216 2.06 10.76 -19.87
CA MET A 216 3.24 11.62 -19.88
C MET A 216 4.23 11.31 -21.02
N GLY A 217 4.05 10.19 -21.72
CA GLY A 217 4.81 9.88 -22.94
C GLY A 217 4.24 10.52 -24.21
N ARG A 218 3.00 11.05 -24.16
CA ARG A 218 2.29 11.59 -25.32
C ARG A 218 1.91 13.06 -25.20
N GLN A 219 1.78 13.58 -23.99
CA GLN A 219 1.41 14.98 -23.73
C GLN A 219 2.17 15.53 -22.53
N ASP A 220 2.33 16.85 -22.48
CA ASP A 220 2.91 17.52 -21.33
C ASP A 220 1.95 17.51 -20.14
N PRO A 221 2.29 16.82 -19.02
CA PRO A 221 1.40 16.73 -17.87
C PRO A 221 1.06 18.08 -17.25
N LEU A 222 2.02 19.05 -17.26
CA LEU A 222 1.77 20.37 -16.71
C LEU A 222 0.70 21.13 -17.50
N SER A 223 0.73 21.04 -18.81
CA SER A 223 -0.28 21.63 -19.70
C SER A 223 -1.65 21.00 -19.43
N ALA A 224 -1.72 19.67 -19.30
CA ALA A 224 -2.96 18.97 -18.98
C ALA A 224 -3.54 19.37 -17.59
N VAL A 225 -2.70 19.48 -16.56
CA VAL A 225 -3.15 19.96 -15.24
C VAL A 225 -3.68 21.38 -15.32
N ARG A 226 -3.00 22.28 -16.05
CA ARG A 226 -3.42 23.69 -16.22
C ARG A 226 -4.75 23.82 -16.95
N GLU A 227 -4.98 23.01 -17.96
CA GLU A 227 -6.25 22.97 -18.71
C GLU A 227 -7.44 22.69 -17.77
N HIS A 228 -7.29 21.74 -16.84
CA HIS A 228 -8.33 21.35 -15.90
C HIS A 228 -8.40 22.22 -14.64
N THR A 229 -7.54 23.23 -14.51
CA THR A 229 -7.43 24.09 -13.32
C THR A 229 -7.41 25.58 -13.66
N GLU A 230 -7.88 25.99 -14.84
CA GLU A 230 -7.87 27.39 -15.33
C GLU A 230 -6.48 28.04 -15.19
N GLY A 231 -5.42 27.26 -15.40
CA GLY A 231 -4.03 27.69 -15.30
C GLY A 231 -3.44 27.78 -13.89
N ARG A 232 -4.24 27.57 -12.81
CA ARG A 232 -3.81 27.72 -11.41
C ARG A 232 -2.85 26.61 -10.94
N GLY A 233 -3.03 25.39 -11.41
CA GLY A 233 -2.49 24.17 -10.84
C GLY A 233 -3.46 23.46 -9.88
N ALA A 234 -3.13 22.25 -9.45
CA ALA A 234 -3.98 21.40 -8.62
C ALA A 234 -4.02 21.85 -7.14
N ASP A 235 -5.15 21.64 -6.48
CA ASP A 235 -5.31 21.88 -5.05
C ASP A 235 -4.47 20.90 -4.22
N VAL A 236 -4.52 19.61 -4.61
CA VAL A 236 -3.76 18.54 -3.96
C VAL A 236 -3.02 17.73 -5.02
N VAL A 237 -1.76 17.43 -4.75
CA VAL A 237 -0.94 16.52 -5.57
C VAL A 237 -0.50 15.34 -4.68
N ILE A 238 -0.86 14.13 -5.09
CA ILE A 238 -0.44 12.88 -4.41
C ILE A 238 0.69 12.26 -5.22
N GLU A 239 1.82 12.03 -4.58
CA GLU A 239 2.97 11.32 -5.13
C GLU A 239 2.94 9.86 -4.68
N ALA A 240 2.84 8.92 -5.65
CA ALA A 240 2.73 7.48 -5.41
C ALA A 240 3.71 6.64 -6.26
N VAL A 241 4.85 7.22 -6.65
CA VAL A 241 5.90 6.55 -7.44
C VAL A 241 7.10 6.17 -6.58
N GLY A 242 7.55 7.10 -5.73
CA GLY A 242 8.75 6.92 -4.92
C GLY A 242 10.06 7.23 -5.66
N HIS A 243 10.09 8.32 -6.46
CA HIS A 243 11.28 8.73 -7.20
C HIS A 243 11.48 10.24 -7.13
N GLN A 244 12.75 10.72 -7.14
CA GLN A 244 13.05 12.15 -7.00
C GLN A 244 12.41 13.01 -8.10
N GLU A 245 12.37 12.53 -9.35
CA GLU A 245 11.77 13.25 -10.46
C GLU A 245 10.25 13.40 -10.29
N SER A 246 9.57 12.39 -9.75
CA SER A 246 8.14 12.49 -9.49
C SER A 246 7.82 13.52 -8.40
N ILE A 247 8.62 13.61 -7.33
CA ILE A 247 8.47 14.71 -6.34
C ILE A 247 8.69 16.08 -7.00
N ARG A 248 9.74 16.25 -7.80
CA ARG A 248 10.00 17.52 -8.46
C ARG A 248 8.82 17.96 -9.33
N SER A 249 8.24 17.02 -10.08
CA SER A 249 7.08 17.32 -10.92
C SER A 249 5.86 17.76 -10.09
N CYS A 250 5.66 17.21 -8.88
CA CYS A 250 4.57 17.61 -7.98
C CYS A 250 4.60 19.11 -7.65
N PHE A 251 5.80 19.69 -7.46
CA PHE A 251 5.93 21.13 -7.23
C PHE A 251 5.53 21.98 -8.45
N SER A 252 5.58 21.43 -9.66
CA SER A 252 5.11 22.09 -10.87
C SER A 252 3.60 22.01 -11.03
N TYR A 253 2.98 20.94 -10.53
CA TYR A 253 1.55 20.70 -10.69
C TYR A 253 0.69 21.37 -9.60
N VAL A 254 1.22 21.53 -8.37
CA VAL A 254 0.47 22.12 -7.26
C VAL A 254 0.28 23.62 -7.45
N ARG A 255 -0.87 24.18 -7.08
CA ARG A 255 -1.09 25.65 -7.05
C ARG A 255 -0.42 26.33 -5.85
N GLY A 256 -0.41 27.65 -5.84
CA GLY A 256 -0.12 28.41 -4.60
C GLY A 256 -1.16 28.11 -3.51
N GLY A 257 -0.72 27.94 -2.27
CA GLY A 257 -1.55 27.51 -1.14
C GLY A 257 -2.06 26.07 -1.25
N GLY A 258 -1.53 25.26 -2.20
CA GLY A 258 -1.90 23.86 -2.36
C GLY A 258 -1.09 22.90 -1.49
N SER A 259 -1.38 21.60 -1.60
CA SER A 259 -0.78 20.56 -0.79
C SER A 259 -0.14 19.45 -1.64
N ILE A 260 1.02 18.96 -1.20
CA ILE A 260 1.68 17.77 -1.76
C ILE A 260 1.71 16.70 -0.68
N ALA A 261 1.12 15.53 -0.98
CA ALA A 261 1.14 14.34 -0.14
C ALA A 261 2.01 13.26 -0.79
N VAL A 262 3.05 12.80 -0.09
CA VAL A 262 3.99 11.81 -0.60
C VAL A 262 3.83 10.51 0.16
N VAL A 263 3.48 9.44 -0.55
CA VAL A 263 3.31 8.08 -0.02
C VAL A 263 4.11 7.05 -0.81
N GLY A 264 4.77 7.44 -1.88
CA GLY A 264 5.74 6.60 -2.59
C GLY A 264 6.90 6.21 -1.66
N VAL A 265 7.42 4.98 -1.82
CA VAL A 265 8.57 4.49 -1.04
C VAL A 265 9.87 4.88 -1.74
N TYR A 266 10.71 5.62 -1.05
CA TYR A 266 12.00 6.10 -1.53
C TYR A 266 13.14 5.22 -1.05
N SER A 267 14.07 4.92 -1.95
CA SER A 267 15.35 4.26 -1.62
C SER A 267 16.50 5.27 -1.48
N GLU A 268 16.35 6.47 -2.01
CA GLU A 268 17.34 7.54 -1.85
C GLU A 268 17.17 8.20 -0.47
N PRO A 269 18.27 8.37 0.29
CA PRO A 269 18.19 8.93 1.66
C PRO A 269 17.88 10.42 1.69
N GLU A 270 18.16 11.15 0.61
CA GLU A 270 18.03 12.61 0.56
C GLU A 270 17.33 13.05 -0.72
N PHE A 271 16.59 14.15 -0.62
CA PHE A 271 15.97 14.85 -1.73
C PHE A 271 16.25 16.36 -1.63
N PRO A 272 16.75 17.02 -2.69
CA PRO A 272 16.93 18.48 -2.69
C PRO A 272 15.56 19.17 -2.71
N PHE A 273 15.07 19.53 -1.52
CA PHE A 273 13.76 20.15 -1.34
C PHE A 273 13.78 21.61 -1.86
N PRO A 274 12.86 22.01 -2.74
CA PRO A 274 12.81 23.36 -3.30
C PRO A 274 12.19 24.35 -2.30
N LEU A 275 12.85 24.58 -1.16
CA LEU A 275 12.34 25.32 -0.02
C LEU A 275 11.89 26.75 -0.39
N PHE A 276 12.68 27.47 -1.17
CA PHE A 276 12.34 28.84 -1.56
C PHE A 276 11.07 28.91 -2.42
N GLN A 277 10.91 27.98 -3.35
CA GLN A 277 9.70 27.87 -4.17
C GLN A 277 8.48 27.51 -3.31
N ALA A 278 8.63 26.56 -2.38
CA ALA A 278 7.57 26.15 -1.48
C ALA A 278 7.12 27.32 -0.58
N PHE A 279 8.12 28.07 -0.02
CA PHE A 279 7.86 29.25 0.81
C PHE A 279 7.12 30.36 0.06
N LEU A 280 7.56 30.74 -1.13
CA LEU A 280 6.92 31.82 -1.91
C LEU A 280 5.52 31.49 -2.39
N ARG A 281 5.16 30.20 -2.43
CA ARG A 281 3.87 29.72 -2.92
C ARG A 281 2.98 29.16 -1.82
N ASP A 282 3.38 29.25 -0.55
CA ASP A 282 2.63 28.69 0.60
C ASP A 282 2.27 27.20 0.43
N VAL A 283 3.17 26.39 -0.18
CA VAL A 283 2.91 24.99 -0.45
C VAL A 283 3.10 24.15 0.81
N SER A 284 2.05 23.40 1.19
CA SER A 284 2.15 22.37 2.22
C SER A 284 2.78 21.10 1.65
N PHE A 285 3.77 20.54 2.37
CA PHE A 285 4.38 19.26 2.02
C PHE A 285 4.27 18.29 3.20
N ARG A 286 3.70 17.12 2.94
CA ARG A 286 3.52 16.07 3.96
C ARG A 286 3.91 14.71 3.41
N THR A 287 4.53 13.90 4.27
CA THR A 287 4.91 12.52 3.94
C THR A 287 4.81 11.65 5.19
N GLY A 288 4.71 10.36 5.03
CA GLY A 288 4.70 9.41 6.15
C GLY A 288 4.37 7.99 5.76
N ILE A 289 4.66 7.07 6.66
CA ILE A 289 4.24 5.67 6.55
C ILE A 289 2.79 5.57 7.03
N CYS A 290 1.94 4.96 6.20
CA CYS A 290 0.52 4.80 6.51
C CYS A 290 0.29 4.08 7.84
N PRO A 291 -0.45 4.66 8.79
CA PRO A 291 -0.92 3.99 10.00
C PRO A 291 -2.13 3.10 9.67
N SER A 292 -1.93 2.07 8.83
CA SER A 292 -3.00 1.30 8.18
C SER A 292 -4.03 0.75 9.16
N LYS A 293 -3.61 0.34 10.36
CA LYS A 293 -4.52 -0.11 11.43
C LYS A 293 -5.67 0.85 11.70
N ASN A 294 -5.44 2.16 11.61
CA ASN A 294 -6.48 3.16 11.88
C ASN A 294 -7.61 3.17 10.83
N TYR A 295 -7.33 2.66 9.64
CA TYR A 295 -8.26 2.69 8.51
C TYR A 295 -8.96 1.37 8.24
N MET A 296 -8.39 0.25 8.71
CA MET A 296 -8.82 -1.10 8.34
C MET A 296 -10.32 -1.32 8.58
N ALA A 297 -10.83 -1.06 9.79
CA ALA A 297 -12.25 -1.27 10.13
C ALA A 297 -13.19 -0.41 9.26
N ARG A 298 -12.82 0.89 9.04
CA ARG A 298 -13.58 1.79 8.18
C ARG A 298 -13.63 1.31 6.74
N LEU A 299 -12.48 0.92 6.18
CA LEU A 299 -12.39 0.47 4.79
C LEU A 299 -13.10 -0.86 4.57
N LEU A 300 -13.02 -1.79 5.52
CA LEU A 300 -13.82 -3.03 5.50
C LEU A 300 -15.32 -2.73 5.49
N GLY A 301 -15.78 -1.77 6.28
CA GLY A 301 -17.17 -1.32 6.26
C GLY A 301 -17.58 -0.78 4.89
N LEU A 302 -16.79 0.10 4.27
CA LEU A 302 -17.06 0.62 2.94
C LEU A 302 -17.07 -0.46 1.84
N ILE A 303 -16.23 -1.49 1.98
CA ILE A 303 -16.23 -2.65 1.09
C ILE A 303 -17.49 -3.50 1.29
N ALA A 304 -17.87 -3.76 2.54
CA ALA A 304 -19.07 -4.52 2.88
C ALA A 304 -20.36 -3.83 2.38
N GLU A 305 -20.40 -2.50 2.41
CA GLU A 305 -21.49 -1.68 1.87
C GLU A 305 -21.47 -1.58 0.33
N GLY A 306 -20.48 -2.15 -0.36
CA GLY A 306 -20.32 -2.05 -1.81
C GLY A 306 -19.90 -0.66 -2.32
N ARG A 307 -19.46 0.23 -1.45
CA ARG A 307 -19.00 1.59 -1.79
C ARG A 307 -17.57 1.63 -2.33
N LEU A 308 -16.77 0.62 -2.01
CA LEU A 308 -15.43 0.38 -2.55
C LEU A 308 -15.30 -1.04 -3.06
N ASP A 309 -14.74 -1.18 -4.24
CA ASP A 309 -14.33 -2.49 -4.77
C ASP A 309 -12.85 -2.48 -5.15
N PRO A 310 -11.96 -2.81 -4.20
CA PRO A 310 -10.53 -2.82 -4.48
C PRO A 310 -10.08 -3.99 -5.37
N SER A 311 -10.92 -5.00 -5.57
CA SER A 311 -10.57 -6.15 -6.43
C SER A 311 -10.41 -5.78 -7.91
N VAL A 312 -10.89 -4.63 -8.34
CA VAL A 312 -10.81 -4.17 -9.74
C VAL A 312 -9.39 -4.04 -10.28
N ILE A 313 -8.39 -3.85 -9.39
CA ILE A 313 -6.98 -3.76 -9.81
C ILE A 313 -6.28 -5.12 -9.87
N VAL A 314 -6.93 -6.20 -9.41
CA VAL A 314 -6.35 -7.55 -9.44
C VAL A 314 -6.35 -8.05 -10.88
N THR A 315 -5.16 -8.24 -11.43
CA THR A 315 -4.98 -8.75 -12.79
C THR A 315 -4.57 -10.22 -12.82
N HIS A 316 -3.91 -10.68 -11.78
CA HIS A 316 -3.39 -12.05 -11.71
C HIS A 316 -3.63 -12.67 -10.33
N VAL A 317 -4.06 -13.92 -10.34
CA VAL A 317 -4.17 -14.79 -9.15
C VAL A 317 -3.37 -16.05 -9.44
N LEU A 318 -2.32 -16.27 -8.68
CA LEU A 318 -1.37 -17.37 -8.89
C LEU A 318 -1.32 -18.25 -7.64
N PRO A 319 -1.08 -19.57 -7.79
CA PRO A 319 -0.70 -20.38 -6.63
C PRO A 319 0.64 -19.88 -6.06
N LEU A 320 0.86 -20.06 -4.75
CA LEU A 320 2.09 -19.65 -4.08
C LEU A 320 3.35 -20.17 -4.78
N THR A 321 3.27 -21.36 -5.35
CA THR A 321 4.37 -22.01 -6.09
C THR A 321 4.81 -21.25 -7.34
N GLU A 322 3.96 -20.40 -7.90
CA GLU A 322 4.27 -19.54 -9.05
C GLU A 322 4.70 -18.12 -8.65
N ALA A 323 4.95 -17.87 -7.36
CA ALA A 323 5.39 -16.55 -6.90
C ALA A 323 6.62 -16.01 -7.65
N PRO A 324 7.66 -16.80 -7.99
CA PRO A 324 8.80 -16.30 -8.78
C PRO A 324 8.37 -15.68 -10.12
N ARG A 325 7.44 -16.33 -10.85
CA ARG A 325 6.85 -15.77 -12.07
C ARG A 325 6.07 -14.48 -11.79
N GLY A 326 5.29 -14.46 -10.69
CA GLY A 326 4.55 -13.29 -10.26
C GLY A 326 5.46 -12.08 -10.02
N TYR A 327 6.59 -12.26 -9.35
CA TYR A 327 7.60 -11.22 -9.12
C TYR A 327 8.22 -10.71 -10.43
N GLU A 328 8.63 -11.61 -11.32
CA GLU A 328 9.20 -11.23 -12.62
C GLU A 328 8.19 -10.42 -13.45
N MET A 329 6.97 -10.92 -13.58
CA MET A 329 5.90 -10.29 -14.34
C MET A 329 5.56 -8.90 -13.80
N PHE A 330 5.45 -8.76 -12.48
CA PHE A 330 5.13 -7.50 -11.82
C PHE A 330 6.28 -6.49 -11.94
N ALA A 331 7.53 -6.94 -11.72
CA ALA A 331 8.72 -6.09 -11.84
C ALA A 331 8.91 -5.57 -13.27
N GLN A 332 8.66 -6.41 -14.27
CA GLN A 332 8.84 -6.07 -15.69
C GLN A 332 7.58 -5.46 -16.32
N ARG A 333 6.47 -5.30 -15.57
CA ARG A 333 5.19 -4.77 -16.06
C ARG A 333 4.67 -5.51 -17.30
N ARG A 334 4.86 -6.83 -17.34
CA ARG A 334 4.43 -7.69 -18.45
C ARG A 334 2.99 -8.17 -18.25
N GLU A 335 2.38 -8.67 -19.32
CA GLU A 335 1.04 -9.29 -19.33
C GLU A 335 -0.06 -8.38 -18.75
N GLY A 336 0.09 -7.05 -18.86
CA GLY A 336 -0.87 -6.10 -18.27
C GLY A 336 -0.92 -6.13 -16.75
N CYS A 337 0.15 -6.57 -16.09
CA CYS A 337 0.18 -6.79 -14.66
C CYS A 337 0.08 -5.48 -13.86
N ILE A 338 -0.99 -5.35 -13.06
CA ILE A 338 -1.19 -4.27 -12.10
C ILE A 338 -1.02 -4.80 -10.68
N LYS A 339 -1.68 -5.92 -10.33
CA LYS A 339 -1.61 -6.54 -9.00
C LYS A 339 -1.68 -8.05 -9.10
N VAL A 340 -0.80 -8.71 -8.34
CA VAL A 340 -0.73 -10.17 -8.22
C VAL A 340 -1.17 -10.60 -6.84
N LEU A 341 -2.14 -11.50 -6.77
CA LEU A 341 -2.48 -12.25 -5.56
C LEU A 341 -1.84 -13.63 -5.61
N LEU A 342 -1.43 -14.12 -4.45
CA LEU A 342 -0.87 -15.45 -4.24
C LEU A 342 -1.81 -16.26 -3.36
N LYS A 343 -2.11 -17.49 -3.78
CA LYS A 343 -2.91 -18.46 -3.00
C LYS A 343 -1.98 -19.56 -2.48
N PRO A 344 -1.74 -19.59 -1.17
CA PRO A 344 -0.95 -20.64 -0.53
C PRO A 344 -1.60 -22.02 -0.59
#